data_dfca258eff53cbb23c34ced244eabec2
#
_entry.id   dfca258eff53cbb23c34ced244eabec2
#
_cell.length_a   1.000
_cell.length_b   1.000
_cell.length_c   1.000
_cell.angle_alpha   90.00
_cell.angle_beta   90.00
_cell.angle_gamma   90.00
#
_symmetry.space_group_name_H-M   'P 1'
#
loop_
_entity.id
_entity.type
_entity.pdbx_description
1 polymer ?
#
loop_
_entity_poly.entity_id
_entity_poly.type
_entity_poly.pdbx_seq_one_letter_code
_entity_poly.pdbx_strand_id
1 'polypeptide(L)'
;LNDIDFQNLPPILRTLLVSDGTVTKLLEAYYGESIEVKRLFHGEQPIAEDIPALDVKQGDSVLHRQVLMCGVKTGTIYSYAQSYIRADLLWPGVRDDLVQGRLGIGELLRGRRVETYRELLTCRSGPANELARDLEVGEDDLLISRAYRIFVGGKPCIFIVDKFPISRFA
;
A
#
# COMPACT_ATOMS: atom_id res chain seq x y z
N LEU A 1 9.48 6.04 -12.47
CA LEU A 1 8.47 7.04 -12.90
C LEU A 1 8.25 7.00 -14.41
N ASN A 2 8.59 5.87 -15.07
CA ASN A 2 8.91 5.87 -16.50
C ASN A 2 7.70 5.72 -17.45
N ASP A 3 6.48 5.42 -16.97
CA ASP A 3 5.36 5.11 -17.86
C ASP A 3 4.09 5.95 -17.62
N ILE A 4 4.18 7.01 -16.82
CA ILE A 4 3.04 7.90 -16.54
C ILE A 4 3.37 9.36 -16.86
N ASP A 5 2.42 10.06 -17.46
CA ASP A 5 2.49 11.51 -17.62
C ASP A 5 2.18 12.19 -16.27
N PHE A 6 3.23 12.27 -15.45
CA PHE A 6 3.15 12.77 -14.08
C PHE A 6 2.58 14.19 -13.99
N GLN A 7 2.85 15.03 -14.98
CA GLN A 7 2.42 16.45 -14.95
C GLN A 7 0.91 16.60 -15.14
N ASN A 8 0.29 15.68 -15.87
CA ASN A 8 -1.16 15.69 -16.13
C ASN A 8 -1.98 14.97 -15.06
N LEU A 9 -1.35 14.39 -14.04
CA LEU A 9 -2.07 13.82 -12.90
C LEU A 9 -2.61 14.93 -11.98
N PRO A 10 -3.76 14.67 -11.32
CA PRO A 10 -4.24 15.52 -10.23
C PRO A 10 -3.15 15.79 -9.18
N PRO A 11 -3.04 17.01 -8.64
CA PRO A 11 -1.97 17.38 -7.70
C PRO A 11 -1.85 16.44 -6.49
N ILE A 12 -2.97 15.99 -5.95
CA ILE A 12 -2.98 15.06 -4.81
C ILE A 12 -2.38 13.70 -5.20
N LEU A 13 -2.67 13.17 -6.39
CA LEU A 13 -2.04 11.92 -6.86
C LEU A 13 -0.54 12.08 -7.00
N ARG A 14 -0.06 13.19 -7.57
CA ARG A 14 1.38 13.48 -7.63
C ARG A 14 2.03 13.45 -6.26
N THR A 15 1.36 14.06 -5.26
CA THR A 15 1.84 14.05 -3.87
C THR A 15 1.86 12.64 -3.28
N LEU A 16 0.80 11.86 -3.48
CA LEU A 16 0.72 10.48 -3.01
C LEU A 16 1.81 9.59 -3.62
N LEU A 17 2.10 9.77 -4.92
CA LEU A 17 3.07 8.93 -5.63
C LEU A 17 4.51 9.15 -5.16
N VAL A 18 4.89 10.35 -4.74
CA VAL A 18 6.26 10.67 -4.30
C VAL A 18 6.43 10.67 -2.79
N SER A 19 5.34 10.57 -2.04
CA SER A 19 5.40 10.65 -0.57
C SER A 19 6.08 9.43 0.03
N ASP A 20 6.95 9.65 0.97
CA ASP A 20 7.51 8.67 1.90
C ASP A 20 6.68 8.56 3.20
N GLY A 21 5.60 9.35 3.29
CA GLY A 21 4.66 9.37 4.41
C GLY A 21 3.59 8.28 4.36
N THR A 22 2.72 8.30 5.35
CA THR A 22 1.58 7.38 5.44
C THR A 22 0.43 7.85 4.55
N VAL A 23 0.04 7.06 3.56
CA VAL A 23 -1.06 7.37 2.61
C VAL A 23 -2.35 7.76 3.34
N THR A 24 -2.73 7.00 4.36
CA THR A 24 -3.93 7.27 5.17
C THR A 24 -3.94 8.70 5.70
N LYS A 25 -2.82 9.19 6.25
CA LYS A 25 -2.72 10.55 6.79
C LYS A 25 -2.79 11.63 5.72
N LEU A 26 -2.26 11.37 4.54
CA LEU A 26 -2.37 12.30 3.42
C LEU A 26 -3.80 12.40 2.90
N LEU A 27 -4.50 11.26 2.79
CA LEU A 27 -5.91 11.22 2.41
C LEU A 27 -6.78 11.93 3.45
N GLU A 28 -6.58 11.67 4.75
CA GLU A 28 -7.29 12.34 5.83
C GLU A 28 -7.12 13.87 5.77
N ALA A 29 -5.88 14.32 5.59
CA ALA A 29 -5.57 15.75 5.51
C ALA A 29 -6.19 16.42 4.27
N TYR A 30 -6.22 15.71 3.15
CA TYR A 30 -6.73 16.25 1.89
C TYR A 30 -8.26 16.29 1.85
N TYR A 31 -8.93 15.20 2.27
CA TYR A 31 -10.39 15.10 2.20
C TYR A 31 -11.12 15.62 3.46
N GLY A 32 -10.40 15.88 4.55
CA GLY A 32 -10.98 16.35 5.81
C GLY A 32 -11.88 15.33 6.48
N GLU A 33 -11.64 14.06 6.25
CA GLU A 33 -12.36 12.95 6.88
C GLU A 33 -11.40 11.86 7.36
N SER A 34 -11.84 11.06 8.33
CA SER A 34 -11.09 9.90 8.77
C SER A 34 -11.10 8.81 7.71
N ILE A 35 -9.97 8.10 7.57
CA ILE A 35 -9.82 6.99 6.64
C ILE A 35 -9.79 5.67 7.40
N GLU A 36 -10.74 4.80 7.09
CA GLU A 36 -10.77 3.43 7.57
C GLU A 36 -9.98 2.52 6.64
N VAL A 37 -9.21 1.59 7.23
CA VAL A 37 -8.50 0.54 6.49
C VAL A 37 -9.32 -0.74 6.55
N LYS A 38 -10.03 -1.06 5.48
CA LYS A 38 -10.81 -2.28 5.34
C LYS A 38 -9.94 -3.42 4.83
N ARG A 39 -9.92 -4.52 5.54
CA ARG A 39 -9.11 -5.69 5.21
C ARG A 39 -9.86 -6.60 4.26
N LEU A 40 -9.25 -6.89 3.09
CA LEU A 40 -9.72 -7.90 2.14
C LEU A 40 -9.06 -9.27 2.39
N PHE A 41 -7.75 -9.24 2.64
CA PHE A 41 -6.98 -10.43 2.99
C PHE A 41 -5.89 -10.12 4.01
N HIS A 42 -5.59 -11.07 4.87
CA HIS A 42 -4.50 -10.97 5.84
C HIS A 42 -4.12 -12.36 6.35
N GLY A 43 -2.94 -12.84 6.01
CA GLY A 43 -2.48 -14.14 6.45
C GLY A 43 -1.07 -14.46 5.98
N GLU A 44 -0.41 -15.38 6.69
CA GLU A 44 0.85 -15.95 6.24
C GLU A 44 0.57 -16.96 5.14
N GLN A 45 1.37 -16.89 4.07
CA GLN A 45 1.29 -17.84 2.97
C GLN A 45 2.63 -17.96 2.24
N PRO A 46 2.89 -19.11 1.62
CA PRO A 46 4.03 -19.25 0.70
C PRO A 46 3.78 -18.38 -0.54
N ILE A 47 4.82 -17.72 -1.04
CA ILE A 47 4.73 -16.95 -2.28
C ILE A 47 4.85 -17.87 -3.50
N ALA A 48 4.07 -17.53 -4.55
CA ALA A 48 4.05 -18.30 -5.80
C ALA A 48 5.23 -18.00 -6.72
N GLU A 49 5.83 -16.80 -6.60
CA GLU A 49 6.94 -16.33 -7.42
C GLU A 49 7.92 -15.53 -6.57
N ASP A 50 9.17 -15.43 -7.06
CA ASP A 50 10.20 -14.61 -6.40
C ASP A 50 9.74 -13.16 -6.24
N ILE A 51 10.01 -12.54 -5.08
CA ILE A 51 9.86 -11.10 -4.85
C ILE A 51 11.27 -10.49 -4.64
N PRO A 52 11.97 -10.11 -5.72
CA PRO A 52 13.34 -9.59 -5.62
C PRO A 52 13.43 -8.33 -4.74
N ALA A 53 12.35 -7.52 -4.69
CA ALA A 53 12.27 -6.34 -3.83
C ALA A 53 12.44 -6.64 -2.33
N LEU A 54 12.17 -7.89 -1.91
CA LEU A 54 12.27 -8.37 -0.53
C LEU A 54 13.39 -9.39 -0.30
N ASP A 55 14.12 -9.77 -1.34
CA ASP A 55 15.05 -10.91 -1.31
C ASP A 55 14.36 -12.22 -0.88
N VAL A 56 13.12 -12.45 -1.35
CA VAL A 56 12.29 -13.63 -1.03
C VAL A 56 12.15 -14.50 -2.27
N LYS A 57 12.23 -15.80 -2.08
CA LYS A 57 12.13 -16.79 -3.15
C LYS A 57 10.78 -17.51 -3.14
N GLN A 58 10.39 -18.05 -4.30
CA GLN A 58 9.23 -18.91 -4.41
C GLN A 58 9.23 -19.99 -3.32
N GLY A 59 8.11 -20.13 -2.63
CA GLY A 59 7.93 -21.07 -1.51
C GLY A 59 8.25 -20.50 -0.13
N ASP A 60 8.96 -19.36 -0.04
CA ASP A 60 9.17 -18.69 1.24
C ASP A 60 7.82 -18.17 1.79
N SER A 61 7.66 -18.25 3.11
CA SER A 61 6.46 -17.73 3.77
C SER A 61 6.60 -16.24 4.08
N VAL A 62 5.57 -15.48 3.72
CA VAL A 62 5.45 -14.06 4.04
C VAL A 62 4.06 -13.76 4.59
N LEU A 63 3.94 -12.70 5.38
CA LEU A 63 2.64 -12.14 5.73
C LEU A 63 2.13 -11.32 4.55
N HIS A 64 1.06 -11.79 3.92
CA HIS A 64 0.39 -11.10 2.81
C HIS A 64 -0.84 -10.34 3.32
N ARG A 65 -1.00 -9.11 2.88
CA ARG A 65 -2.16 -8.26 3.20
C ARG A 65 -2.69 -7.60 1.95
N GLN A 66 -4.03 -7.49 1.88
CA GLN A 66 -4.76 -6.69 0.91
C GLN A 66 -5.78 -5.84 1.67
N VAL A 67 -5.78 -4.55 1.42
CA VAL A 67 -6.64 -3.60 2.11
C VAL A 67 -7.21 -2.55 1.17
N LEU A 68 -8.35 -1.99 1.54
CA LEU A 68 -8.91 -0.78 0.94
C LEU A 68 -8.81 0.38 1.93
N MET A 69 -8.58 1.58 1.43
CA MET A 69 -8.64 2.82 2.20
C MET A 69 -9.92 3.54 1.86
N CYS A 70 -10.82 3.66 2.84
CA CYS A 70 -12.18 4.16 2.66
C CYS A 70 -12.45 5.38 3.53
N GLY A 71 -13.09 6.40 2.99
CA GLY A 71 -13.58 7.53 3.76
C GLY A 71 -14.71 7.11 4.70
N VAL A 72 -14.59 7.46 5.98
CA VAL A 72 -15.60 7.07 7.00
C VAL A 72 -16.94 7.78 6.79
N LYS A 73 -16.90 9.05 6.37
CA LYS A 73 -18.13 9.85 6.14
C LYS A 73 -18.75 9.55 4.77
N THR A 74 -17.91 9.50 3.75
CA THR A 74 -18.37 9.40 2.35
C THR A 74 -18.59 7.96 1.91
N GLY A 75 -17.94 6.98 2.54
CA GLY A 75 -17.86 5.61 2.08
C GLY A 75 -16.98 5.43 0.84
N THR A 76 -16.38 6.51 0.32
CA THR A 76 -15.57 6.47 -0.90
C THR A 76 -14.33 5.62 -0.73
N ILE A 77 -14.11 4.69 -1.67
CA ILE A 77 -12.89 3.88 -1.72
C ILE A 77 -11.84 4.65 -2.51
N TYR A 78 -10.80 5.11 -1.82
CA TYR A 78 -9.74 5.93 -2.40
C TYR A 78 -8.59 5.11 -2.96
N SER A 79 -8.27 3.99 -2.37
CA SER A 79 -7.18 3.15 -2.85
C SER A 79 -7.28 1.70 -2.38
N TYR A 80 -6.61 0.83 -3.14
CA TYR A 80 -6.26 -0.53 -2.77
C TYR A 80 -4.77 -0.59 -2.48
N ALA A 81 -4.38 -1.38 -1.48
CA ALA A 81 -2.98 -1.67 -1.20
C ALA A 81 -2.75 -3.16 -0.98
N GLN A 82 -1.71 -3.68 -1.63
CA GLN A 82 -1.22 -5.04 -1.43
C GLN A 82 0.18 -4.99 -0.83
N SER A 83 0.43 -5.78 0.20
CA SER A 83 1.73 -5.83 0.86
C SER A 83 2.18 -7.24 1.17
N TYR A 84 3.48 -7.46 1.00
CA TYR A 84 4.20 -8.65 1.39
C TYR A 84 5.23 -8.28 2.44
N ILE A 85 5.25 -9.00 3.56
CA ILE A 85 5.98 -8.59 4.75
C ILE A 85 6.80 -9.76 5.27
N ARG A 86 8.08 -9.53 5.45
CA ARG A 86 8.99 -10.40 6.15
C ARG A 86 8.88 -10.16 7.65
N ALA A 87 7.84 -10.77 8.26
CA ALA A 87 7.56 -10.61 9.67
C ALA A 87 8.69 -11.16 10.57
N ASP A 88 9.51 -12.07 10.04
CA ASP A 88 10.71 -12.61 10.68
C ASP A 88 11.80 -11.54 10.94
N LEU A 89 11.80 -10.44 10.19
CA LEU A 89 12.74 -9.32 10.36
C LEU A 89 12.29 -8.29 11.38
N LEU A 90 11.07 -8.40 11.89
CA LEU A 90 10.51 -7.49 12.87
C LEU A 90 10.71 -8.04 14.29
N TRP A 91 10.98 -7.15 15.23
CA TRP A 91 11.02 -7.57 16.63
C TRP A 91 9.63 -7.95 17.17
N PRO A 92 9.55 -8.81 18.20
CA PRO A 92 8.33 -9.52 18.57
C PRO A 92 7.09 -8.63 18.76
N GLY A 93 7.20 -7.51 19.48
CA GLY A 93 6.05 -6.64 19.72
C GLY A 93 5.47 -5.97 18.47
N VAL A 94 6.32 -5.63 17.48
CA VAL A 94 5.88 -5.09 16.17
C VAL A 94 5.29 -6.20 15.32
N ARG A 95 5.93 -7.38 15.32
CA ARG A 95 5.44 -8.56 14.61
C ARG A 95 4.05 -8.96 15.11
N ASP A 96 3.85 -9.05 16.42
CA ASP A 96 2.57 -9.46 16.99
C ASP A 96 1.44 -8.51 16.63
N ASP A 97 1.67 -7.19 16.74
CA ASP A 97 0.69 -6.19 16.33
C ASP A 97 0.36 -6.27 14.83
N LEU A 98 1.38 -6.54 14.01
CA LEU A 98 1.22 -6.65 12.56
C LEU A 98 0.42 -7.92 12.20
N VAL A 99 0.73 -9.05 12.82
CA VAL A 99 0.02 -10.32 12.62
C VAL A 99 -1.44 -10.20 13.07
N GLN A 100 -1.72 -9.48 14.16
CA GLN A 100 -3.10 -9.18 14.58
C GLN A 100 -3.86 -8.32 13.57
N GLY A 101 -3.14 -7.52 12.77
CA GLY A 101 -3.67 -6.81 11.60
C GLY A 101 -4.71 -5.74 11.89
N ARG A 102 -4.74 -5.19 13.11
CA ARG A 102 -5.73 -4.18 13.53
C ARG A 102 -5.48 -2.80 12.95
N LEU A 103 -4.21 -2.46 12.71
CA LEU A 103 -3.76 -1.15 12.25
C LEU A 103 -3.21 -1.22 10.82
N GLY A 104 -3.19 -0.07 10.15
CA GLY A 104 -2.42 0.11 8.92
C GLY A 104 -0.92 -0.01 9.18
N ILE A 105 -0.14 -0.50 8.22
CA ILE A 105 1.32 -0.69 8.36
C ILE A 105 2.00 0.62 8.75
N GLY A 106 1.68 1.72 8.07
CA GLY A 106 2.28 3.03 8.35
C GLY A 106 1.95 3.57 9.73
N GLU A 107 0.73 3.34 10.21
CA GLU A 107 0.30 3.72 11.55
C GLU A 107 1.01 2.91 12.62
N LEU A 108 1.13 1.59 12.42
CA LEU A 108 1.84 0.69 13.32
C LEU A 108 3.32 1.07 13.45
N LEU A 109 4.02 1.22 12.32
CA LEU A 109 5.44 1.56 12.31
C LEU A 109 5.70 2.91 12.99
N ARG A 110 4.84 3.91 12.75
CA ARG A 110 4.92 5.21 13.40
C ARG A 110 4.64 5.10 14.91
N GLY A 111 3.56 4.44 15.31
CA GLY A 111 3.17 4.28 16.71
C GLY A 111 4.23 3.57 17.54
N ARG A 112 4.94 2.62 16.96
CA ARG A 112 6.07 1.91 17.57
C ARG A 112 7.41 2.60 17.38
N ARG A 113 7.44 3.78 16.72
CA ARG A 113 8.66 4.56 16.44
C ARG A 113 9.74 3.74 15.73
N VAL A 114 9.32 2.88 14.80
CA VAL A 114 10.24 2.05 14.01
C VAL A 114 10.97 2.94 13.02
N GLU A 115 12.29 2.98 13.11
CA GLU A 115 13.10 3.66 12.10
C GLU A 115 13.03 2.90 10.77
N THR A 116 12.58 3.59 9.74
CA THR A 116 12.38 3.01 8.41
C THR A 116 12.92 3.92 7.32
N TYR A 117 13.38 3.30 6.25
CA TYR A 117 13.67 3.97 4.99
C TYR A 117 12.71 3.42 3.93
N ARG A 118 12.13 4.29 3.11
CA ARG A 118 11.25 3.91 2.00
C ARG A 118 11.93 4.19 0.68
N GLU A 119 11.89 3.25 -0.21
CA GLU A 119 12.43 3.35 -1.56
C GLU A 119 11.33 3.11 -2.59
N LEU A 120 11.03 4.15 -3.36
CA LEU A 120 10.11 4.06 -4.49
C LEU A 120 10.78 3.28 -5.62
N LEU A 121 10.13 2.25 -6.11
CA LEU A 121 10.65 1.38 -7.17
C LEU A 121 10.05 1.71 -8.53
N THR A 122 8.72 1.75 -8.64
CA THR A 122 8.02 2.00 -9.91
C THR A 122 6.71 2.74 -9.69
N CYS A 123 6.32 3.52 -10.72
CA CYS A 123 4.96 4.01 -10.88
C CYS A 123 4.47 3.61 -12.28
N ARG A 124 3.22 3.14 -12.37
CA ARG A 124 2.61 2.67 -13.62
C ARG A 124 1.14 3.06 -13.68
N SER A 125 0.58 3.10 -14.89
CA SER A 125 -0.86 3.21 -15.12
C SER A 125 -1.38 1.94 -15.80
N GLY A 126 -2.64 1.63 -15.56
CA GLY A 126 -3.33 0.51 -16.21
C GLY A 126 -4.78 0.43 -15.81
N PRO A 127 -5.58 -0.39 -16.50
CA PRO A 127 -6.99 -0.57 -16.21
C PRO A 127 -7.20 -1.27 -14.85
N ALA A 128 -8.37 -1.06 -14.26
CA ALA A 128 -8.75 -1.65 -12.97
C ALA A 128 -8.88 -3.17 -13.03
N ASN A 129 -9.39 -3.70 -14.15
CA ASN A 129 -9.59 -5.14 -14.38
C ASN A 129 -10.26 -5.82 -13.15
N GLU A 130 -9.63 -6.84 -12.61
CA GLU A 130 -10.12 -7.62 -11.48
C GLU A 130 -10.39 -6.80 -10.20
N LEU A 131 -9.71 -5.66 -10.02
CA LEU A 131 -9.91 -4.77 -8.89
C LEU A 131 -11.11 -3.83 -9.04
N ALA A 132 -11.73 -3.77 -10.21
CA ALA A 132 -12.85 -2.89 -10.50
C ALA A 132 -13.99 -3.04 -9.47
N ARG A 133 -14.32 -4.29 -9.13
CA ARG A 133 -15.36 -4.62 -8.15
C ARG A 133 -15.00 -4.11 -6.75
N ASP A 134 -13.78 -4.37 -6.29
CA ASP A 134 -13.34 -4.00 -4.94
C ASP A 134 -13.18 -2.48 -4.79
N LEU A 135 -12.80 -1.80 -5.88
CA LEU A 135 -12.64 -0.34 -5.92
C LEU A 135 -13.93 0.41 -6.29
N GLU A 136 -15.01 -0.32 -6.64
CA GLU A 136 -16.27 0.26 -7.10
C GLU A 136 -16.09 1.23 -8.29
N VAL A 137 -15.34 0.78 -9.30
CA VAL A 137 -15.05 1.50 -10.54
C VAL A 137 -15.32 0.62 -11.76
N GLY A 138 -15.23 1.16 -12.98
CA GLY A 138 -15.29 0.38 -14.21
C GLY A 138 -14.03 -0.47 -14.44
N GLU A 139 -14.15 -1.58 -15.15
CA GLU A 139 -12.99 -2.45 -15.47
C GLU A 139 -11.93 -1.71 -16.28
N ASP A 140 -12.36 -0.79 -17.16
CA ASP A 140 -11.48 0.04 -17.99
C ASP A 140 -11.00 1.33 -17.29
N ASP A 141 -11.48 1.63 -16.07
CA ASP A 141 -11.07 2.81 -15.34
C ASP A 141 -9.57 2.74 -15.02
N LEU A 142 -8.89 3.86 -15.26
CA LEU A 142 -7.45 3.93 -15.07
C LEU A 142 -7.09 4.00 -13.59
N LEU A 143 -6.21 3.09 -13.20
CA LEU A 143 -5.51 3.12 -11.92
C LEU A 143 -4.10 3.62 -12.12
N ILE A 144 -3.65 4.48 -11.21
CA ILE A 144 -2.22 4.74 -11.02
C ILE A 144 -1.73 3.86 -9.89
N SER A 145 -0.64 3.14 -10.14
CA SER A 145 0.00 2.32 -9.12
C SER A 145 1.40 2.82 -8.82
N ARG A 146 1.81 2.67 -7.56
CA ARG A 146 3.21 2.78 -7.15
C ARG A 146 3.62 1.53 -6.39
N ALA A 147 4.83 1.07 -6.66
CA ALA A 147 5.47 0.00 -5.90
C ALA A 147 6.67 0.56 -5.16
N TYR A 148 6.77 0.23 -3.89
CA TYR A 148 7.87 0.65 -3.03
C TYR A 148 8.20 -0.41 -1.98
N ARG A 149 9.38 -0.31 -1.39
CA ARG A 149 9.78 -1.15 -0.27
C ARG A 149 10.18 -0.34 0.94
N ILE A 150 10.01 -0.95 2.10
CA ILE A 150 10.37 -0.36 3.38
C ILE A 150 11.48 -1.20 4.00
N PHE A 151 12.56 -0.54 4.36
CA PHE A 151 13.68 -1.12 5.08
C PHE A 151 13.48 -0.97 6.58
N VAL A 152 13.80 -2.00 7.32
CA VAL A 152 13.87 -2.00 8.78
C VAL A 152 15.21 -2.60 9.17
N GLY A 153 15.99 -1.87 9.96
CA GLY A 153 17.35 -2.33 10.34
C GLY A 153 18.27 -2.58 9.15
N GLY A 154 18.12 -1.79 8.07
CA GLY A 154 18.92 -1.90 6.86
C GLY A 154 18.55 -3.07 5.93
N LYS A 155 17.48 -3.82 6.22
CA LYS A 155 17.01 -4.94 5.39
C LYS A 155 15.65 -4.63 4.77
N PRO A 156 15.40 -5.03 3.49
CA PRO A 156 14.08 -4.89 2.88
C PRO A 156 13.08 -5.79 3.61
N CYS A 157 12.12 -5.18 4.27
CA CYS A 157 11.20 -5.87 5.17
C CYS A 157 9.78 -5.93 4.63
N ILE A 158 9.33 -4.88 3.94
CA ILE A 158 7.96 -4.77 3.44
C ILE A 158 8.00 -4.30 1.99
N PHE A 159 7.30 -4.99 1.10
CA PHE A 159 7.03 -4.57 -0.27
C PHE A 159 5.56 -4.24 -0.40
N ILE A 160 5.24 -3.06 -0.92
CA ILE A 160 3.87 -2.56 -1.03
C ILE A 160 3.63 -2.09 -2.46
N VAL A 161 2.44 -2.42 -2.97
CA VAL A 161 1.87 -1.86 -4.19
C VAL A 161 0.57 -1.16 -3.83
N ASP A 162 0.55 0.17 -3.91
CA ASP A 162 -0.65 0.98 -3.81
C ASP A 162 -1.25 1.19 -5.21
N LYS A 163 -2.59 1.18 -5.31
CA LYS A 163 -3.33 1.47 -6.54
C LYS A 163 -4.43 2.49 -6.26
N PHE A 164 -4.47 3.53 -7.08
CA PHE A 164 -5.34 4.69 -6.93
C PHE A 164 -6.20 4.87 -8.18
N PRO A 165 -7.54 4.76 -8.11
CA PRO A 165 -8.40 5.13 -9.25
C PRO A 165 -8.29 6.63 -9.52
N ILE A 166 -7.90 7.02 -10.74
CA ILE A 166 -7.74 8.45 -11.10
C ILE A 166 -9.04 9.21 -10.87
N SER A 167 -10.17 8.61 -11.20
CA SER A 167 -11.51 9.20 -11.08
C SER A 167 -11.87 9.67 -9.66
N ARG A 168 -11.22 9.13 -8.64
CA ARG A 168 -11.44 9.53 -7.24
C ARG A 168 -10.70 10.81 -6.84
N PHE A 169 -9.77 11.27 -7.68
CA PHE A 169 -8.87 12.39 -7.39
C PHE A 169 -9.01 13.56 -8.39
N ALA A 170 -9.88 13.39 -9.37
CA ALA A 170 -10.15 14.40 -10.40
C ALA A 170 -10.96 15.60 -9.85
#